data_c96d3197b8bdc33300bec12ecb8afe37
#
_entry.id   c96d3197b8bdc33300bec12ecb8afe37
#
_cell.length_a   1.000
_cell.length_b   1.000
_cell.length_c   1.000
_cell.angle_alpha   90.00
_cell.angle_beta   90.00
_cell.angle_gamma   90.00
#
_symmetry.space_group_name_H-M   'P 1'
#
loop_
_entity.id
_entity.type
_entity.pdbx_description
1 polymer ?
#
loop_
_entity_poly.entity_id
_entity_poly.type
_entity_poly.pdbx_seq_one_letter_code
_entity_poly.pdbx_strand_id
1 'polypeptide(L)'
;MSAKPIRINSLRAFFAAARFRTLAAAAVPVAAGCALAAADGLFAWPQAVLCMAFALLMQVDANLINDLYDFLKGSDDGERLGPPRACAMGWITTGAMRRAIAVTTVAASLVGCGLLRYGGWELLLLGALCVVFAFLYTAGPFPLAYHGWGDLLVLLFFGLVPVGGTYYVMAHGLTRWILPVAGACGLVVDTLLLVNNYRDRAEDARSGKRTLVVRLGAAAGSRLYLWAGIGACLLCLALALRGAWFAALLPTAYLAAHVTTWRRICLLYTSDAADDLI
;
A
#
# COMPACT_ATOMS: atom_id res chain seq x y z
N MET A 1 18.36 -21.78 15.32
CA MET A 1 17.06 -22.47 15.50
C MET A 1 16.41 -22.58 14.13
N SER A 2 16.36 -23.78 13.54
CA SER A 2 15.68 -24.01 12.26
C SER A 2 14.18 -23.79 12.44
N ALA A 3 13.61 -22.84 11.71
CA ALA A 3 12.17 -22.59 11.74
C ALA A 3 11.44 -23.85 11.23
N LYS A 4 10.45 -24.35 11.98
CA LYS A 4 9.63 -25.49 11.54
C LYS A 4 9.05 -25.21 10.15
N PRO A 5 9.12 -26.17 9.20
CA PRO A 5 8.58 -26.01 7.85
C PRO A 5 7.09 -25.63 7.90
N ILE A 6 6.68 -24.72 7.03
CA ILE A 6 5.28 -24.30 6.94
C ILE A 6 4.50 -25.40 6.22
N ARG A 7 3.47 -25.94 6.88
CA ARG A 7 2.60 -26.95 6.28
C ARG A 7 1.72 -26.32 5.20
N ILE A 8 1.56 -27.03 4.07
CA ILE A 8 0.78 -26.57 2.92
C ILE A 8 -0.67 -26.27 3.34
N ASN A 9 -1.22 -25.16 2.86
CA ASN A 9 -2.58 -24.66 3.14
C ASN A 9 -2.91 -24.52 4.63
N SER A 10 -1.91 -24.35 5.50
CA SER A 10 -2.11 -24.11 6.93
C SER A 10 -2.48 -22.66 7.22
N LEU A 11 -3.14 -22.41 8.36
CA LEU A 11 -3.39 -21.04 8.83
C LEU A 11 -2.11 -20.19 8.87
N ARG A 12 -0.97 -20.79 9.29
CA ARG A 12 0.33 -20.11 9.30
C ARG A 12 0.76 -19.65 7.90
N ALA A 13 0.46 -20.45 6.85
CA ALA A 13 0.73 -20.06 5.47
C ALA A 13 -0.11 -18.86 5.04
N PHE A 14 -1.41 -18.86 5.36
CA PHE A 14 -2.31 -17.74 5.06
C PHE A 14 -1.95 -16.48 5.85
N PHE A 15 -1.54 -16.60 7.11
CA PHE A 15 -1.01 -15.46 7.88
C PHE A 15 0.26 -14.87 7.24
N ALA A 16 1.15 -15.72 6.74
CA ALA A 16 2.34 -15.26 6.01
C ALA A 16 1.94 -14.51 4.72
N ALA A 17 0.97 -15.05 3.94
CA ALA A 17 0.46 -14.42 2.73
C ALA A 17 -0.27 -13.10 2.99
N ALA A 18 -1.01 -12.98 4.09
CA ALA A 18 -1.71 -11.75 4.50
C ALA A 18 -0.76 -10.59 4.83
N ARG A 19 0.53 -10.85 5.12
CA ARG A 19 1.58 -9.85 5.34
C ARG A 19 1.19 -8.79 6.37
N PHE A 20 0.96 -9.17 7.61
CA PHE A 20 0.50 -8.26 8.67
C PHE A 20 1.31 -6.96 8.81
N ARG A 21 2.61 -6.97 8.45
CA ARG A 21 3.44 -5.76 8.46
C ARG A 21 2.94 -4.67 7.50
N THR A 22 2.26 -5.03 6.42
CA THR A 22 1.72 -4.07 5.45
C THR A 22 0.35 -3.53 5.83
N LEU A 23 -0.31 -4.09 6.86
CA LEU A 23 -1.62 -3.61 7.31
C LEU A 23 -1.55 -2.18 7.85
N ALA A 24 -0.40 -1.75 8.38
CA ALA A 24 -0.19 -0.38 8.79
C ALA A 24 -0.39 0.62 7.62
N ALA A 25 -0.02 0.22 6.39
CA ALA A 25 -0.21 1.04 5.20
C ALA A 25 -1.70 1.33 4.91
N ALA A 26 -2.60 0.42 5.26
CA ALA A 26 -4.06 0.62 5.14
C ALA A 26 -4.66 1.30 6.37
N ALA A 27 -4.17 0.98 7.57
CA ALA A 27 -4.71 1.50 8.82
C ALA A 27 -4.42 2.98 9.04
N VAL A 28 -3.18 3.43 8.74
CA VAL A 28 -2.74 4.81 9.00
C VAL A 28 -3.56 5.84 8.24
N PRO A 29 -3.84 5.70 6.93
CA PRO A 29 -4.67 6.67 6.20
C PRO A 29 -6.11 6.74 6.73
N VAL A 30 -6.70 5.61 7.12
CA VAL A 30 -8.03 5.60 7.76
C VAL A 30 -7.99 6.34 9.10
N ALA A 31 -6.98 6.06 9.94
CA ALA A 31 -6.79 6.76 11.20
C ALA A 31 -6.60 8.28 10.99
N ALA A 32 -5.88 8.69 9.94
CA ALA A 32 -5.70 10.09 9.58
C ALA A 32 -7.03 10.74 9.14
N GLY A 33 -7.87 10.05 8.38
CA GLY A 33 -9.23 10.48 8.03
C GLY A 33 -10.12 10.63 9.27
N CYS A 34 -10.05 9.66 10.21
CA CYS A 34 -10.74 9.73 11.49
C CYS A 34 -10.28 10.93 12.34
N ALA A 35 -8.96 11.17 12.41
CA ALA A 35 -8.39 12.28 13.15
C ALA A 35 -8.83 13.64 12.56
N LEU A 36 -8.91 13.73 11.23
CA LEU A 36 -9.41 14.92 10.55
C LEU A 36 -10.88 15.17 10.86
N ALA A 37 -11.72 14.13 10.83
CA ALA A 37 -13.13 14.22 11.22
C ALA A 37 -13.28 14.58 12.71
N ALA A 38 -12.46 14.01 13.58
CA ALA A 38 -12.45 14.35 15.01
C ALA A 38 -12.08 15.82 15.26
N ALA A 39 -11.12 16.37 14.51
CA ALA A 39 -10.73 17.77 14.60
C ALA A 39 -11.85 18.73 14.14
N ASP A 40 -12.81 18.25 13.35
CA ASP A 40 -14.02 18.99 12.96
C ASP A 40 -15.23 18.69 13.86
N GLY A 41 -15.07 17.87 14.91
CA GLY A 41 -16.15 17.48 15.82
C GLY A 41 -17.14 16.45 15.21
N LEU A 42 -16.75 15.77 14.13
CA LEU A 42 -17.61 14.87 13.33
C LEU A 42 -17.28 13.38 13.52
N PHE A 43 -16.38 13.05 14.44
CA PHE A 43 -15.95 11.66 14.63
C PHE A 43 -17.09 10.75 15.09
N ALA A 44 -17.19 9.58 14.47
CA ALA A 44 -18.20 8.58 14.81
C ALA A 44 -17.60 7.16 14.79
N TRP A 45 -17.70 6.45 15.92
CA TRP A 45 -17.11 5.13 16.12
C TRP A 45 -17.59 4.05 15.14
N PRO A 46 -18.91 3.90 14.83
CA PRO A 46 -19.37 2.87 13.91
C PRO A 46 -18.75 3.03 12.51
N GLN A 47 -18.68 4.26 12.01
CA GLN A 47 -18.07 4.59 10.74
C GLN A 47 -16.55 4.30 10.74
N ALA A 48 -15.86 4.70 11.82
CA ALA A 48 -14.42 4.45 11.97
C ALA A 48 -14.10 2.95 11.93
N VAL A 49 -14.86 2.14 12.66
CA VAL A 49 -14.67 0.67 12.69
C VAL A 49 -14.94 0.04 11.34
N LEU A 50 -15.99 0.44 10.63
CA LEU A 50 -16.31 -0.09 9.31
C LEU A 50 -15.27 0.31 8.27
N CYS A 51 -14.83 1.57 8.25
CA CYS A 51 -13.76 2.04 7.35
C CYS A 51 -12.46 1.29 7.61
N MET A 52 -12.08 1.10 8.89
CA MET A 52 -10.89 0.35 9.26
C MET A 52 -11.00 -1.11 8.84
N ALA A 53 -12.11 -1.78 9.12
CA ALA A 53 -12.33 -3.18 8.73
C ALA A 53 -12.28 -3.35 7.20
N PHE A 54 -12.92 -2.45 6.44
CA PHE A 54 -12.88 -2.45 4.99
C PHE A 54 -11.45 -2.30 4.47
N ALA A 55 -10.70 -1.31 4.96
CA ALA A 55 -9.34 -1.05 4.51
C ALA A 55 -8.39 -2.22 4.83
N LEU A 56 -8.50 -2.82 6.02
CA LEU A 56 -7.69 -3.97 6.40
C LEU A 56 -8.01 -5.21 5.56
N LEU A 57 -9.29 -5.48 5.29
CA LEU A 57 -9.71 -6.58 4.43
C LEU A 57 -9.22 -6.38 3.00
N MET A 58 -9.36 -5.17 2.44
CA MET A 58 -8.84 -4.85 1.10
C MET A 58 -7.32 -4.97 1.03
N GLN A 59 -6.59 -4.63 2.09
CA GLN A 59 -5.14 -4.80 2.13
C GLN A 59 -4.73 -6.29 2.14
N VAL A 60 -5.44 -7.12 2.93
CA VAL A 60 -5.22 -8.57 2.90
C VAL A 60 -5.53 -9.12 1.52
N ASP A 61 -6.67 -8.74 0.94
CA ASP A 61 -7.10 -9.18 -0.39
C ASP A 61 -6.08 -8.82 -1.46
N ALA A 62 -5.60 -7.57 -1.49
CA ALA A 62 -4.56 -7.12 -2.41
C ALA A 62 -3.24 -7.92 -2.25
N ASN A 63 -2.85 -8.25 -1.02
CA ASN A 63 -1.67 -9.09 -0.78
C ASN A 63 -1.83 -10.50 -1.34
N LEU A 64 -3.02 -11.12 -1.17
CA LEU A 64 -3.32 -12.46 -1.71
C LEU A 64 -3.39 -12.45 -3.23
N ILE A 65 -4.04 -11.44 -3.82
CA ILE A 65 -4.12 -11.24 -5.27
C ILE A 65 -2.71 -11.11 -5.86
N ASN A 66 -1.87 -10.25 -5.28
CA ASN A 66 -0.50 -10.05 -5.74
C ASN A 66 0.33 -11.34 -5.64
N ASP A 67 0.21 -12.10 -4.53
CA ASP A 67 0.93 -13.35 -4.33
C ASP A 67 0.56 -14.39 -5.40
N LEU A 68 -0.74 -14.51 -5.72
CA LEU A 68 -1.21 -15.44 -6.74
C LEU A 68 -0.80 -15.03 -8.15
N TYR A 69 -1.07 -13.78 -8.54
CA TYR A 69 -0.92 -13.37 -9.94
C TYR A 69 0.53 -13.09 -10.33
N ASP A 70 1.37 -12.60 -9.42
CA ASP A 70 2.81 -12.49 -9.65
C ASP A 70 3.44 -13.88 -9.80
N PHE A 71 3.03 -14.87 -8.99
CA PHE A 71 3.43 -16.28 -9.16
C PHE A 71 3.00 -16.86 -10.51
N LEU A 72 1.72 -16.67 -10.91
CA LEU A 72 1.22 -17.19 -12.19
C LEU A 72 1.90 -16.55 -13.42
N LYS A 73 2.44 -15.33 -13.27
CA LYS A 73 3.19 -14.63 -14.31
C LYS A 73 4.70 -14.93 -14.28
N GLY A 74 5.16 -15.71 -13.30
CA GLY A 74 6.59 -16.03 -13.14
C GLY A 74 7.44 -14.84 -12.67
N SER A 75 6.82 -13.81 -12.10
CA SER A 75 7.54 -12.67 -11.53
C SER A 75 8.03 -12.92 -10.10
N ASP A 76 7.52 -13.95 -9.44
CA ASP A 76 7.95 -14.39 -8.11
C ASP A 76 8.53 -15.81 -8.24
N ASP A 77 9.82 -15.92 -8.38
CA ASP A 77 10.56 -17.18 -8.33
C ASP A 77 11.18 -17.42 -6.94
N GLY A 78 11.84 -18.58 -6.76
CA GLY A 78 12.47 -18.95 -5.48
C GLY A 78 13.74 -18.14 -5.14
N GLU A 79 14.27 -17.35 -6.06
CA GLU A 79 15.52 -16.57 -5.91
C GLU A 79 15.28 -15.10 -5.51
N ARG A 80 14.03 -14.74 -5.25
CA ARG A 80 13.62 -13.38 -4.89
C ARG A 80 14.36 -12.84 -3.65
N LEU A 81 14.92 -11.62 -3.74
CA LEU A 81 15.57 -10.91 -2.63
C LEU A 81 14.59 -10.46 -1.54
N GLY A 82 13.31 -10.32 -1.87
CA GLY A 82 12.25 -9.87 -0.96
C GLY A 82 11.71 -10.98 -0.03
N PRO A 83 10.75 -10.64 0.85
CA PRO A 83 10.09 -11.63 1.69
C PRO A 83 9.47 -12.75 0.87
N PRO A 84 9.54 -14.02 1.37
CA PRO A 84 9.00 -15.17 0.62
C PRO A 84 7.52 -15.01 0.28
N ARG A 85 7.13 -15.44 -0.91
CA ARG A 85 5.75 -15.48 -1.39
C ARG A 85 5.15 -16.86 -1.17
N ALA A 86 3.92 -16.91 -0.67
CA ALA A 86 3.32 -18.17 -0.25
C ALA A 86 3.07 -19.14 -1.42
N CYS A 87 2.68 -18.64 -2.60
CA CYS A 87 2.52 -19.47 -3.79
C CYS A 87 3.87 -19.94 -4.34
N ALA A 88 4.86 -19.05 -4.47
CA ALA A 88 6.19 -19.38 -4.98
C ALA A 88 6.92 -20.41 -4.09
N MET A 89 6.73 -20.31 -2.76
CA MET A 89 7.28 -21.25 -1.79
C MET A 89 6.48 -22.56 -1.67
N GLY A 90 5.38 -22.73 -2.43
CA GLY A 90 4.52 -23.90 -2.33
C GLY A 90 3.74 -24.02 -1.01
N TRP A 91 3.69 -22.96 -0.19
CA TRP A 91 2.96 -22.98 1.10
C TRP A 91 1.45 -22.93 0.93
N ILE A 92 0.98 -22.36 -0.17
CA ILE A 92 -0.45 -22.31 -0.51
C ILE A 92 -0.61 -22.73 -1.98
N THR A 93 -1.52 -23.67 -2.23
CA THR A 93 -1.87 -24.06 -3.60
C THR A 93 -2.66 -22.94 -4.28
N THR A 94 -2.53 -22.81 -5.60
CA THR A 94 -3.24 -21.79 -6.38
C THR A 94 -4.76 -21.87 -6.20
N GLY A 95 -5.32 -23.09 -6.09
CA GLY A 95 -6.75 -23.30 -5.82
C GLY A 95 -7.19 -22.84 -4.43
N ALA A 96 -6.34 -23.05 -3.40
CA ALA A 96 -6.62 -22.56 -2.05
C ALA A 96 -6.47 -21.02 -1.97
N MET A 97 -5.49 -20.45 -2.68
CA MET A 97 -5.31 -19.01 -2.77
C MET A 97 -6.49 -18.32 -3.45
N ARG A 98 -7.01 -18.86 -4.58
CA ARG A 98 -8.22 -18.33 -5.24
C ARG A 98 -9.43 -18.34 -4.32
N ARG A 99 -9.62 -19.39 -3.51
CA ARG A 99 -10.71 -19.42 -2.51
C ARG A 99 -10.52 -18.38 -1.42
N ALA A 100 -9.30 -18.20 -0.93
CA ALA A 100 -9.00 -17.18 0.07
C ALA A 100 -9.30 -15.77 -0.47
N ILE A 101 -8.88 -15.46 -1.69
CA ILE A 101 -9.19 -14.19 -2.38
C ILE A 101 -10.72 -14.02 -2.47
N ALA A 102 -11.46 -15.02 -2.95
CA ALA A 102 -12.91 -14.91 -3.04
C ALA A 102 -13.57 -14.63 -1.68
N VAL A 103 -13.11 -15.28 -0.61
CA VAL A 103 -13.62 -15.06 0.75
C VAL A 103 -13.28 -13.65 1.24
N THR A 104 -12.04 -13.16 1.06
CA THR A 104 -11.64 -11.81 1.50
C THR A 104 -12.34 -10.72 0.70
N THR A 105 -12.47 -10.89 -0.64
CA THR A 105 -13.21 -9.94 -1.50
C THR A 105 -14.69 -9.85 -1.09
N VAL A 106 -15.35 -11.00 -0.85
CA VAL A 106 -16.75 -11.01 -0.39
C VAL A 106 -16.87 -10.37 0.99
N ALA A 107 -15.99 -10.70 1.94
CA ALA A 107 -16.00 -10.12 3.27
C ALA A 107 -15.80 -8.60 3.22
N ALA A 108 -14.83 -8.10 2.43
CA ALA A 108 -14.61 -6.68 2.22
C ALA A 108 -15.84 -6.00 1.61
N SER A 109 -16.46 -6.63 0.60
CA SER A 109 -17.67 -6.11 -0.06
C SER A 109 -18.85 -6.02 0.91
N LEU A 110 -19.06 -7.02 1.77
CA LEU A 110 -20.12 -6.99 2.78
C LEU A 110 -19.90 -5.87 3.80
N VAL A 111 -18.65 -5.68 4.28
CA VAL A 111 -18.31 -4.57 5.18
C VAL A 111 -18.50 -3.22 4.46
N GLY A 112 -18.07 -3.12 3.20
CA GLY A 112 -18.27 -1.94 2.35
C GLY A 112 -19.75 -1.60 2.16
N CYS A 113 -20.62 -2.59 1.96
CA CYS A 113 -22.07 -2.38 1.90
C CYS A 113 -22.63 -1.82 3.22
N GLY A 114 -22.04 -2.17 4.36
CA GLY A 114 -22.38 -1.55 5.66
C GLY A 114 -22.16 -0.04 5.71
N LEU A 115 -21.19 0.48 4.94
CA LEU A 115 -20.89 1.92 4.86
C LEU A 115 -21.96 2.69 4.07
N LEU A 116 -22.73 2.03 3.19
CA LEU A 116 -23.80 2.69 2.40
C LEU A 116 -24.85 3.34 3.30
N ARG A 117 -25.05 2.81 4.51
CA ARG A 117 -25.95 3.39 5.52
C ARG A 117 -25.53 4.80 5.94
N TYR A 118 -24.24 5.11 5.83
CA TYR A 118 -23.64 6.34 6.33
C TYR A 118 -23.22 7.31 5.24
N GLY A 119 -22.98 6.88 4.01
CA GLY A 119 -22.45 7.73 2.95
C GLY A 119 -23.20 7.68 1.62
N GLY A 120 -24.26 6.89 1.52
CA GLY A 120 -25.06 6.82 0.30
C GLY A 120 -24.49 5.86 -0.77
N TRP A 121 -25.13 5.86 -1.96
CA TRP A 121 -24.85 4.91 -3.03
C TRP A 121 -23.51 5.16 -3.76
N GLU A 122 -22.97 6.38 -3.69
CA GLU A 122 -21.65 6.73 -4.25
C GLU A 122 -20.52 5.92 -3.63
N LEU A 123 -20.69 5.48 -2.37
CA LEU A 123 -19.75 4.57 -1.72
C LEU A 123 -19.75 3.18 -2.36
N LEU A 124 -20.86 2.75 -2.97
CA LEU A 124 -20.91 1.50 -3.72
C LEU A 124 -19.97 1.56 -4.94
N LEU A 125 -20.02 2.68 -5.67
CA LEU A 125 -19.10 2.91 -6.79
C LEU A 125 -17.64 2.94 -6.32
N LEU A 126 -17.36 3.66 -5.23
CA LEU A 126 -16.02 3.75 -4.66
C LEU A 126 -15.50 2.38 -4.21
N GLY A 127 -16.33 1.60 -3.50
CA GLY A 127 -16.00 0.24 -3.06
C GLY A 127 -15.77 -0.71 -4.24
N ALA A 128 -16.61 -0.64 -5.27
CA ALA A 128 -16.43 -1.41 -6.51
C ALA A 128 -15.11 -1.05 -7.21
N LEU A 129 -14.77 0.23 -7.30
CA LEU A 129 -13.48 0.67 -7.84
C LEU A 129 -12.31 0.13 -7.02
N CYS A 130 -12.39 0.15 -5.68
CA CYS A 130 -11.34 -0.44 -4.83
C CYS A 130 -11.09 -1.92 -5.17
N VAL A 131 -12.17 -2.71 -5.30
CA VAL A 131 -12.07 -4.13 -5.66
C VAL A 131 -11.51 -4.30 -7.07
N VAL A 132 -12.05 -3.60 -8.05
CA VAL A 132 -11.61 -3.68 -9.45
C VAL A 132 -10.12 -3.34 -9.58
N PHE A 133 -9.67 -2.26 -8.97
CA PHE A 133 -8.26 -1.85 -9.04
C PHE A 133 -7.32 -2.74 -8.23
N ALA A 134 -7.79 -3.40 -7.16
CA ALA A 134 -7.01 -4.42 -6.47
C ALA A 134 -6.66 -5.59 -7.41
N PHE A 135 -7.59 -6.02 -8.26
CA PHE A 135 -7.32 -7.01 -9.29
C PHE A 135 -6.50 -6.44 -10.45
N LEU A 136 -6.87 -5.30 -11.01
CA LEU A 136 -6.16 -4.69 -12.15
C LEU A 136 -4.71 -4.34 -11.83
N TYR A 137 -4.35 -4.24 -10.56
CA TYR A 137 -2.98 -3.96 -10.13
C TYR A 137 -2.00 -5.02 -10.63
N THR A 138 -2.31 -6.33 -10.48
CA THR A 138 -1.44 -7.44 -10.89
C THR A 138 -2.12 -8.47 -11.79
N ALA A 139 -3.44 -8.52 -11.84
CA ALA A 139 -4.20 -9.48 -12.64
C ALA A 139 -4.55 -8.93 -14.03
N GLY A 140 -5.03 -9.84 -14.90
CA GLY A 140 -5.51 -9.49 -16.24
C GLY A 140 -4.40 -9.34 -17.28
N PRO A 141 -4.81 -8.96 -18.52
CA PRO A 141 -3.89 -8.85 -19.65
C PRO A 141 -3.01 -7.58 -19.61
N PHE A 142 -3.45 -6.55 -18.88
CA PHE A 142 -2.74 -5.28 -18.73
C PHE A 142 -2.62 -4.90 -17.26
N PRO A 143 -1.79 -5.59 -16.46
CA PRO A 143 -1.65 -5.29 -15.04
C PRO A 143 -0.95 -3.95 -14.83
N LEU A 144 -1.58 -3.05 -14.07
CA LEU A 144 -1.16 -1.66 -13.94
C LEU A 144 0.22 -1.52 -13.28
N ALA A 145 0.53 -2.39 -12.32
CA ALA A 145 1.85 -2.42 -11.67
C ALA A 145 2.99 -2.75 -12.66
N TYR A 146 2.70 -3.57 -13.67
CA TYR A 146 3.66 -3.94 -14.71
C TYR A 146 3.90 -2.83 -15.74
N HIS A 147 3.04 -1.81 -15.74
CA HIS A 147 3.09 -0.70 -16.68
C HIS A 147 3.47 0.63 -16.01
N GLY A 148 4.01 0.60 -14.76
CA GLY A 148 4.50 1.78 -14.06
C GLY A 148 3.41 2.69 -13.47
N TRP A 149 2.17 2.19 -13.34
CA TRP A 149 1.07 2.91 -12.70
C TRP A 149 0.97 2.69 -11.19
N GLY A 150 1.87 1.83 -10.64
CA GLY A 150 1.81 1.42 -9.23
C GLY A 150 1.83 2.61 -8.26
N ASP A 151 2.75 3.53 -8.47
CA ASP A 151 2.94 4.70 -7.60
C ASP A 151 1.71 5.62 -7.59
N LEU A 152 1.10 5.86 -8.77
CA LEU A 152 -0.15 6.63 -8.85
C LEU A 152 -1.30 5.92 -8.11
N LEU A 153 -1.41 4.61 -8.25
CA LEU A 153 -2.45 3.83 -7.57
C LEU A 153 -2.25 3.84 -6.06
N VAL A 154 -1.00 3.85 -5.58
CA VAL A 154 -0.73 4.01 -4.16
C VAL A 154 -1.18 5.38 -3.66
N LEU A 155 -0.87 6.46 -4.36
CA LEU A 155 -1.35 7.80 -3.99
C LEU A 155 -2.88 7.88 -3.92
N LEU A 156 -3.59 7.22 -4.83
CA LEU A 156 -5.05 7.19 -4.85
C LEU A 156 -5.62 6.29 -3.75
N PHE A 157 -5.22 5.00 -3.71
CA PHE A 157 -5.87 3.99 -2.88
C PHE A 157 -5.27 3.84 -1.47
N PHE A 158 -4.12 4.46 -1.19
CA PHE A 158 -3.55 4.57 0.17
C PHE A 158 -3.44 6.02 0.66
N GLY A 159 -3.80 6.99 -0.18
CA GLY A 159 -3.89 8.41 0.19
C GLY A 159 -5.33 8.90 0.11
N LEU A 160 -5.74 9.27 -1.10
CA LEU A 160 -6.99 10.02 -1.33
C LEU A 160 -8.23 9.23 -0.90
N VAL A 161 -8.35 7.98 -1.33
CA VAL A 161 -9.55 7.16 -1.08
C VAL A 161 -9.73 6.87 0.42
N PRO A 162 -8.74 6.33 1.17
CA PRO A 162 -8.97 6.01 2.57
C PRO A 162 -9.09 7.25 3.46
N VAL A 163 -8.31 8.32 3.24
CA VAL A 163 -8.43 9.55 4.03
C VAL A 163 -9.75 10.27 3.70
N GLY A 164 -9.99 10.50 2.41
CA GLY A 164 -11.17 11.23 1.94
C GLY A 164 -12.46 10.47 2.16
N GLY A 165 -12.48 9.16 1.86
CA GLY A 165 -13.64 8.30 2.06
C GLY A 165 -14.01 8.16 3.53
N THR A 166 -13.02 7.97 4.44
CA THR A 166 -13.27 7.91 5.89
C THR A 166 -13.84 9.22 6.42
N TYR A 167 -13.27 10.36 6.02
CA TYR A 167 -13.80 11.66 6.38
C TYR A 167 -15.24 11.86 5.86
N TYR A 168 -15.46 11.54 4.57
CA TYR A 168 -16.75 11.68 3.92
C TYR A 168 -17.87 10.89 4.61
N VAL A 169 -17.61 9.65 4.99
CA VAL A 169 -18.59 8.79 5.69
C VAL A 169 -19.05 9.38 7.03
N MET A 170 -18.19 10.19 7.67
CA MET A 170 -18.51 10.86 8.95
C MET A 170 -19.12 12.24 8.76
N ALA A 171 -18.64 13.00 7.78
CA ALA A 171 -18.95 14.42 7.59
C ALA A 171 -20.06 14.68 6.57
N HIS A 172 -20.39 13.68 5.72
CA HIS A 172 -21.28 13.83 4.54
C HIS A 172 -20.86 14.97 3.60
N GLY A 173 -19.55 15.25 3.55
CA GLY A 173 -18.96 16.29 2.75
C GLY A 173 -17.44 16.15 2.68
N LEU A 174 -16.79 17.06 1.95
CA LEU A 174 -15.36 17.10 1.80
C LEU A 174 -14.79 18.40 2.37
N THR A 175 -13.58 18.33 2.91
CA THR A 175 -12.81 19.50 3.35
C THR A 175 -11.52 19.62 2.54
N ARG A 176 -11.05 20.85 2.33
CA ARG A 176 -9.77 21.11 1.66
C ARG A 176 -8.56 20.44 2.36
N TRP A 177 -8.70 20.17 3.66
CA TRP A 177 -7.64 19.55 4.46
C TRP A 177 -7.42 18.06 4.16
N ILE A 178 -8.36 17.43 3.44
CA ILE A 178 -8.16 16.06 2.94
C ILE A 178 -6.94 16.00 2.02
N LEU A 179 -6.73 16.96 1.13
CA LEU A 179 -5.65 16.92 0.13
C LEU A 179 -4.25 16.84 0.75
N PRO A 180 -3.83 17.71 1.69
CA PRO A 180 -2.51 17.60 2.29
C PRO A 180 -2.36 16.34 3.14
N VAL A 181 -3.39 15.91 3.88
CA VAL A 181 -3.34 14.70 4.70
C VAL A 181 -3.28 13.45 3.82
N ALA A 182 -4.12 13.35 2.81
CA ALA A 182 -4.15 12.24 1.88
C ALA A 182 -2.86 12.15 1.05
N GLY A 183 -2.36 13.29 0.58
CA GLY A 183 -1.09 13.36 -0.14
C GLY A 183 0.08 12.91 0.72
N ALA A 184 0.14 13.35 1.97
CA ALA A 184 1.18 12.92 2.91
C ALA A 184 1.11 11.40 3.18
N CYS A 185 -0.08 10.86 3.47
CA CYS A 185 -0.27 9.42 3.67
C CYS A 185 0.13 8.62 2.42
N GLY A 186 -0.36 9.03 1.24
CA GLY A 186 -0.05 8.38 -0.02
C GLY A 186 1.46 8.35 -0.30
N LEU A 187 2.15 9.49 -0.15
CA LEU A 187 3.59 9.59 -0.36
C LEU A 187 4.40 8.73 0.63
N VAL A 188 4.01 8.68 1.91
CA VAL A 188 4.67 7.81 2.89
C VAL A 188 4.48 6.33 2.54
N VAL A 189 3.27 5.92 2.14
CA VAL A 189 3.03 4.55 1.71
C VAL A 189 3.79 4.25 0.40
N ASP A 190 3.87 5.20 -0.51
CA ASP A 190 4.61 5.07 -1.75
C ASP A 190 6.12 4.84 -1.52
N THR A 191 6.69 5.37 -0.44
CA THR A 191 8.10 5.06 -0.08
C THR A 191 8.32 3.56 0.14
N LEU A 192 7.31 2.81 0.63
CA LEU A 192 7.40 1.36 0.78
C LEU A 192 7.39 0.66 -0.59
N LEU A 193 6.56 1.14 -1.52
CA LEU A 193 6.53 0.63 -2.89
C LEU A 193 7.85 0.92 -3.60
N LEU A 194 8.36 2.15 -3.51
CA LEU A 194 9.63 2.56 -4.13
C LEU A 194 10.81 1.72 -3.63
N VAL A 195 10.91 1.44 -2.32
CA VAL A 195 11.96 0.56 -1.77
C VAL A 195 11.83 -0.86 -2.30
N ASN A 196 10.60 -1.40 -2.37
CA ASN A 196 10.38 -2.73 -2.91
C ASN A 196 10.76 -2.79 -4.39
N ASN A 197 10.29 -1.83 -5.20
CA ASN A 197 10.62 -1.75 -6.63
C ASN A 197 12.13 -1.52 -6.86
N TYR A 198 12.79 -0.78 -5.97
CA TYR A 198 14.24 -0.56 -6.03
C TYR A 198 15.01 -1.86 -5.78
N ARG A 199 14.64 -2.61 -4.72
CA ARG A 199 15.26 -3.89 -4.39
C ARG A 199 15.05 -4.92 -5.50
N ASP A 200 13.82 -5.01 -6.00
CA ASP A 200 13.40 -6.07 -6.92
C ASP A 200 13.62 -5.67 -8.40
N ARG A 201 14.26 -4.52 -8.70
CA ARG A 201 14.38 -3.90 -10.04
C ARG A 201 14.94 -4.82 -11.12
N ALA A 202 15.95 -5.63 -10.77
CA ALA A 202 16.59 -6.53 -11.73
C ALA A 202 15.67 -7.71 -12.08
N GLU A 203 14.95 -8.24 -11.10
CA GLU A 203 13.97 -9.31 -11.27
C GLU A 203 12.72 -8.81 -12.00
N ASP A 204 12.19 -7.62 -11.61
CA ASP A 204 11.10 -6.95 -12.29
C ASP A 204 11.42 -6.72 -13.78
N ALA A 205 12.63 -6.28 -14.12
CA ALA A 205 13.06 -6.07 -15.50
C ALA A 205 13.09 -7.39 -16.28
N ARG A 206 13.60 -8.48 -15.68
CA ARG A 206 13.67 -9.81 -16.32
C ARG A 206 12.28 -10.40 -16.57
N SER A 207 11.34 -10.20 -15.64
CA SER A 207 9.95 -10.67 -15.77
C SER A 207 9.06 -9.75 -16.63
N GLY A 208 9.62 -8.67 -17.19
CA GLY A 208 8.89 -7.71 -18.02
C GLY A 208 8.05 -6.70 -17.22
N LYS A 209 8.19 -6.64 -15.91
CA LYS A 209 7.52 -5.68 -15.04
C LYS A 209 8.26 -4.34 -15.06
N ARG A 210 7.64 -3.34 -15.71
CA ARG A 210 8.23 -2.02 -15.96
C ARG A 210 7.72 -1.00 -14.93
N THR A 211 8.14 -1.16 -13.66
CA THR A 211 7.88 -0.19 -12.60
C THR A 211 8.55 1.17 -12.90
N LEU A 212 8.22 2.24 -12.17
CA LEU A 212 8.88 3.54 -12.34
C LEU A 212 10.40 3.41 -12.13
N VAL A 213 10.83 2.61 -11.16
CA VAL A 213 12.26 2.41 -10.88
C VAL A 213 12.96 1.68 -12.03
N VAL A 214 12.31 0.67 -12.63
CA VAL A 214 12.85 -0.03 -13.83
C VAL A 214 12.92 0.92 -15.03
N ARG A 215 11.92 1.79 -15.23
CA ARG A 215 11.88 2.74 -16.37
C ARG A 215 12.88 3.87 -16.25
N LEU A 216 13.00 4.45 -15.05
CA LEU A 216 13.79 5.66 -14.81
C LEU A 216 15.21 5.37 -14.30
N GLY A 217 15.48 4.11 -13.94
CA GLY A 217 16.75 3.66 -13.39
C GLY A 217 16.87 3.88 -11.87
N ALA A 218 17.85 3.19 -11.28
CA ALA A 218 18.06 3.15 -9.84
C ALA A 218 18.33 4.53 -9.21
N ALA A 219 19.12 5.39 -9.89
CA ALA A 219 19.44 6.73 -9.42
C ALA A 219 18.18 7.62 -9.34
N ALA A 220 17.25 7.50 -10.28
CA ALA A 220 15.98 8.21 -10.22
C ALA A 220 15.06 7.62 -9.14
N GLY A 221 15.01 6.27 -9.01
CA GLY A 221 14.24 5.59 -7.97
C GLY A 221 14.64 6.01 -6.56
N SER A 222 15.95 6.11 -6.27
CA SER A 222 16.44 6.58 -4.97
C SER A 222 16.08 8.05 -4.70
N ARG A 223 16.10 8.90 -5.73
CA ARG A 223 15.67 10.31 -5.61
C ARG A 223 14.16 10.45 -5.41
N LEU A 224 13.35 9.64 -6.12
CA LEU A 224 11.90 9.59 -5.91
C LEU A 224 11.57 9.22 -4.47
N TYR A 225 12.25 8.18 -3.93
CA TYR A 225 12.12 7.82 -2.52
C TYR A 225 12.38 9.02 -1.60
N LEU A 226 13.52 9.70 -1.76
CA LEU A 226 13.88 10.86 -0.92
C LEU A 226 12.82 11.97 -0.98
N TRP A 227 12.41 12.34 -2.19
CA TRP A 227 11.47 13.45 -2.39
C TRP A 227 10.04 13.09 -1.95
N ALA A 228 9.64 11.82 -2.02
CA ALA A 228 8.35 11.38 -1.50
C ALA A 228 8.23 11.62 0.01
N GLY A 229 9.25 11.26 0.80
CA GLY A 229 9.24 11.52 2.25
C GLY A 229 9.34 13.01 2.61
N ILE A 230 10.15 13.76 1.90
CA ILE A 230 10.23 15.24 2.09
C ILE A 230 8.88 15.87 1.73
N GLY A 231 8.30 15.52 0.58
CA GLY A 231 7.00 16.00 0.12
C GLY A 231 5.88 15.71 1.11
N ALA A 232 5.88 14.51 1.70
CA ALA A 232 4.91 14.15 2.75
C ALA A 232 5.01 15.10 3.96
N CYS A 233 6.22 15.38 4.43
CA CYS A 233 6.42 16.32 5.54
C CYS A 233 6.01 17.76 5.18
N LEU A 234 6.33 18.21 3.96
CA LEU A 234 5.92 19.55 3.49
C LEU A 234 4.40 19.67 3.41
N LEU A 235 3.68 18.61 2.98
CA LEU A 235 2.22 18.59 2.98
C LEU A 235 1.65 18.66 4.40
N CYS A 236 2.27 17.97 5.37
CA CYS A 236 1.87 18.06 6.77
C CYS A 236 2.03 19.48 7.34
N LEU A 237 3.04 20.25 6.92
CA LEU A 237 3.23 21.64 7.36
C LEU A 237 2.03 22.53 7.02
N ALA A 238 1.25 22.22 5.97
CA ALA A 238 0.03 22.95 5.66
C ALA A 238 -1.00 22.92 6.83
N LEU A 239 -0.96 21.89 7.69
CA LEU A 239 -1.83 21.80 8.86
C LEU A 239 -1.55 22.87 9.94
N ALA A 240 -0.37 23.52 9.90
CA ALA A 240 -0.08 24.67 10.73
C ALA A 240 -1.04 25.85 10.45
N LEU A 241 -1.50 26.00 9.20
CA LEU A 241 -2.50 27.00 8.81
C LEU A 241 -3.87 26.77 9.47
N ARG A 242 -4.09 25.58 9.99
CA ARG A 242 -5.27 25.19 10.77
C ARG A 242 -5.05 25.33 12.27
N GLY A 243 -3.87 25.73 12.72
CA GLY A 243 -3.46 25.74 14.13
C GLY A 243 -3.06 24.36 14.67
N ALA A 244 -3.02 23.32 13.83
CA ALA A 244 -2.68 21.95 14.23
C ALA A 244 -1.14 21.72 14.21
N TRP A 245 -0.41 22.48 15.05
CA TRP A 245 1.05 22.51 15.05
C TRP A 245 1.71 21.15 15.31
N PHE A 246 1.14 20.34 16.22
CA PHE A 246 1.67 18.99 16.46
C PHE A 246 1.56 18.10 15.21
N ALA A 247 0.41 18.11 14.54
CA ALA A 247 0.19 17.36 13.31
C ALA A 247 1.08 17.87 12.17
N ALA A 248 1.41 19.17 12.16
CA ALA A 248 2.30 19.77 11.17
C ALA A 248 3.77 19.40 11.40
N LEU A 249 4.26 19.43 12.63
CA LEU A 249 5.68 19.31 12.95
C LEU A 249 6.13 17.90 13.30
N LEU A 250 5.27 17.09 13.97
CA LEU A 250 5.63 15.72 14.39
C LEU A 250 6.15 14.84 13.24
N PRO A 251 5.54 14.88 12.02
CA PRO A 251 6.03 14.09 10.90
C PRO A 251 7.46 14.42 10.46
N THR A 252 7.99 15.62 10.80
CA THR A 252 9.39 15.96 10.46
C THR A 252 10.40 15.10 11.20
N ALA A 253 10.05 14.54 12.37
CA ALA A 253 10.89 13.57 13.09
C ALA A 253 11.15 12.30 12.27
N TYR A 254 10.21 11.94 11.38
CA TYR A 254 10.37 10.82 10.44
C TYR A 254 11.54 11.06 9.46
N LEU A 255 11.85 12.32 9.10
CA LEU A 255 12.88 12.63 8.09
C LEU A 255 14.25 12.08 8.46
N ALA A 256 14.62 12.03 9.74
CA ALA A 256 15.90 11.48 10.17
C ALA A 256 16.04 9.99 9.79
N ALA A 257 15.00 9.20 10.08
CA ALA A 257 14.96 7.78 9.69
C ALA A 257 14.86 7.61 8.17
N HIS A 258 14.06 8.45 7.50
CA HIS A 258 13.87 8.44 6.06
C HIS A 258 15.17 8.72 5.30
N VAL A 259 15.91 9.78 5.65
CA VAL A 259 17.20 10.11 5.05
C VAL A 259 18.25 9.05 5.33
N THR A 260 18.24 8.46 6.53
CA THR A 260 19.14 7.35 6.86
C THR A 260 18.87 6.12 5.96
N THR A 261 17.61 5.79 5.73
CA THR A 261 17.22 4.72 4.80
C THR A 261 17.62 5.05 3.38
N TRP A 262 17.39 6.28 2.92
CA TRP A 262 17.82 6.72 1.59
C TRP A 262 19.34 6.58 1.39
N ARG A 263 20.16 6.98 2.38
CA ARG A 263 21.61 6.79 2.32
C ARG A 263 22.01 5.32 2.17
N ARG A 264 21.31 4.41 2.86
CA ARG A 264 21.54 2.95 2.72
C ARG A 264 21.18 2.46 1.32
N ILE A 265 20.07 2.92 0.74
CA ILE A 265 19.69 2.62 -0.65
C ILE A 265 20.77 3.08 -1.63
N CYS A 266 21.34 4.29 -1.45
CA CYS A 266 22.41 4.82 -2.29
C CYS A 266 23.71 4.01 -2.15
N LEU A 267 24.06 3.56 -0.94
CA LEU A 267 25.26 2.72 -0.72
C LEU A 267 25.15 1.36 -1.40
N LEU A 268 23.98 0.72 -1.34
CA LEU A 268 23.73 -0.53 -2.06
C LEU A 268 23.87 -0.35 -3.58
N TYR A 269 23.41 0.78 -4.11
CA TYR A 269 23.56 1.09 -5.55
C TYR A 269 25.02 1.27 -5.96
N THR A 270 25.83 1.93 -5.13
CA THR A 270 27.26 2.14 -5.43
C THR A 270 28.10 0.87 -5.34
N SER A 271 27.75 -0.07 -4.44
CA SER A 271 28.40 -1.38 -4.38
C SER A 271 28.04 -2.25 -5.58
N ASP A 272 26.78 -2.32 -5.96
CA ASP A 272 26.34 -3.06 -7.17
C ASP A 272 27.05 -2.51 -8.44
N ALA A 273 27.16 -1.18 -8.57
CA ALA A 273 27.84 -0.56 -9.70
C ALA A 273 29.38 -0.78 -9.70
N ALA A 274 29.97 -0.98 -8.53
CA ALA A 274 31.39 -1.32 -8.42
C ALA A 274 31.65 -2.80 -8.78
N ASP A 275 30.73 -3.70 -8.41
CA ASP A 275 30.81 -5.12 -8.74
C ASP A 275 30.64 -5.37 -10.26
N ASP A 276 29.79 -4.57 -10.93
CA ASP A 276 29.62 -4.62 -12.39
C ASP A 276 30.85 -4.09 -13.19
N LEU A 277 31.77 -3.36 -12.53
CA LEU A 277 32.99 -2.83 -13.13
C LEU A 277 34.23 -3.70 -12.92
N ILE A 278 34.15 -4.75 -12.12
CA ILE A 278 35.20 -5.73 -11.82
C ILE A 278 34.93 -7.04 -12.54
#